data_2b3a4e21ef6a9618ed1ba227e848a1d4
#
_entry.id   2b3a4e21ef6a9618ed1ba227e848a1d4
#
_cell.length_a   1.000
_cell.length_b   1.000
_cell.length_c   1.000
_cell.angle_alpha   90.00
_cell.angle_beta   90.00
_cell.angle_gamma   90.00
#
_symmetry.space_group_name_H-M   'P 1'
#
loop_
_entity.id
_entity.type
_entity.pdbx_description
1 polymer ?
#
loop_
_entity_poly.entity_id
_entity_poly.type
_entity_poly.pdbx_seq_one_letter_code
_entity_poly.pdbx_strand_id
1 'polypeptide(L)'
;KVELSTNLMLKVFNGGMDVAEEVLVELMDKMNIHGMTIYKAPSMECWKTLGHYEKEPGTQLCLSEEKYLARFDEHHIHVINNTASIAVEYPQVYEHFKQNNIGSALQFSCLLNGQLWAVFEFDIFGANRRKWCQDDISAIYSVVKAIADVYKKFYEQK
;
A
#
# COMPACT_ATOMS: atom_id res chain seq x y z
N LYS A 1 14.02 5.03 -12.38
CA LYS A 1 12.74 4.87 -11.68
C LYS A 1 11.58 5.53 -12.41
N VAL A 2 11.80 6.70 -13.00
CA VAL A 2 10.79 7.35 -13.87
C VAL A 2 10.46 6.45 -15.06
N GLU A 3 11.47 5.88 -15.69
CA GLU A 3 11.27 4.96 -16.81
C GLU A 3 10.52 3.70 -16.39
N LEU A 4 10.86 3.13 -15.23
CA LEU A 4 10.16 1.97 -14.68
C LEU A 4 8.68 2.29 -14.46
N SER A 5 8.37 3.36 -13.75
CA SER A 5 6.98 3.71 -13.44
C SER A 5 6.19 4.01 -14.71
N THR A 6 6.78 4.70 -15.68
CA THR A 6 6.13 4.99 -16.96
C THR A 6 5.79 3.69 -17.70
N ASN A 7 6.74 2.75 -17.78
CA ASN A 7 6.51 1.47 -18.46
C ASN A 7 5.42 0.65 -17.77
N LEU A 8 5.42 0.63 -16.43
CA LEU A 8 4.40 -0.10 -15.68
C LEU A 8 3.02 0.53 -15.82
N MET A 9 2.93 1.87 -15.79
CA MET A 9 1.67 2.58 -16.02
C MET A 9 1.10 2.28 -17.40
N LEU A 10 1.95 2.25 -18.44
CA LEU A 10 1.52 1.90 -19.79
C LEU A 10 0.97 0.48 -19.86
N LYS A 11 1.58 -0.46 -19.17
CA LYS A 11 1.07 -1.84 -19.09
C LYS A 11 -0.33 -1.87 -18.49
N VAL A 12 -0.56 -1.11 -17.41
CA VAL A 12 -1.86 -1.02 -16.75
C VAL A 12 -2.89 -0.40 -17.68
N PHE A 13 -2.55 0.68 -18.37
CA PHE A 13 -3.47 1.36 -19.28
C PHE A 13 -3.87 0.46 -20.45
N ASN A 14 -2.96 -0.37 -20.93
CA ASN A 14 -3.23 -1.27 -22.06
C ASN A 14 -3.93 -2.56 -21.65
N GLY A 15 -3.61 -3.10 -20.48
CA GLY A 15 -4.08 -4.42 -20.05
C GLY A 15 -5.16 -4.41 -18.96
N GLY A 16 -5.32 -3.31 -18.24
CA GLY A 16 -6.33 -3.18 -17.21
C GLY A 16 -6.19 -4.22 -16.08
N MET A 17 -7.31 -4.77 -15.65
CA MET A 17 -7.36 -5.76 -14.56
C MET A 17 -6.53 -7.01 -14.84
N ASP A 18 -6.42 -7.42 -16.09
CA ASP A 18 -5.72 -8.67 -16.45
C ASP A 18 -4.24 -8.64 -16.13
N VAL A 19 -3.64 -7.45 -16.08
CA VAL A 19 -2.20 -7.29 -15.83
C VAL A 19 -1.89 -6.61 -14.50
N ALA A 20 -2.88 -6.14 -13.76
CA ALA A 20 -2.68 -5.32 -12.57
C ALA A 20 -1.80 -6.02 -11.53
N GLU A 21 -2.08 -7.27 -11.22
CA GLU A 21 -1.32 -8.04 -10.24
C GLU A 21 0.11 -8.30 -10.72
N GLU A 22 0.28 -8.66 -11.98
CA GLU A 22 1.60 -8.87 -12.59
C GLU A 22 2.44 -7.58 -12.52
N VAL A 23 1.83 -6.43 -12.79
CA VAL A 23 2.49 -5.13 -12.69
C VAL A 23 2.94 -4.83 -11.25
N LEU A 24 2.09 -5.13 -10.27
CA LEU A 24 2.46 -4.96 -8.85
C LEU A 24 3.65 -5.86 -8.47
N VAL A 25 3.66 -7.10 -8.93
CA VAL A 25 4.77 -8.03 -8.68
C VAL A 25 6.07 -7.49 -9.30
N GLU A 26 6.02 -7.01 -10.54
CA GLU A 26 7.19 -6.42 -11.19
C GLU A 26 7.68 -5.17 -10.44
N LEU A 27 6.77 -4.30 -10.02
CA LEU A 27 7.11 -3.13 -9.21
C LEU A 27 7.86 -3.51 -7.95
N MET A 28 7.32 -4.49 -7.20
CA MET A 28 7.93 -4.96 -5.97
C MET A 28 9.34 -5.52 -6.21
N ASP A 29 9.48 -6.34 -7.25
CA ASP A 29 10.76 -6.95 -7.59
C ASP A 29 11.81 -5.88 -7.94
N LYS A 30 11.47 -4.97 -8.82
CA LYS A 30 12.37 -3.90 -9.27
C LYS A 30 12.71 -2.88 -8.19
N MET A 31 11.82 -2.70 -7.22
CA MET A 31 12.01 -1.74 -6.11
C MET A 31 12.49 -2.41 -4.82
N ASN A 32 12.75 -3.72 -4.84
CA ASN A 32 13.18 -4.49 -3.68
C ASN A 32 12.20 -4.38 -2.50
N ILE A 33 10.91 -4.51 -2.80
CA ILE A 33 9.84 -4.51 -1.80
C ILE A 33 9.50 -5.97 -1.48
N HIS A 34 9.38 -6.30 -0.20
CA HIS A 34 9.23 -7.69 0.26
C HIS A 34 7.80 -8.19 0.19
N GLY A 35 6.85 -7.33 0.41
CA GLY A 35 5.43 -7.68 0.34
C GLY A 35 4.56 -6.46 0.13
N MET A 36 3.31 -6.69 -0.27
CA MET A 36 2.30 -5.65 -0.30
C MET A 36 0.93 -6.26 -0.02
N THR A 37 0.08 -5.45 0.57
CA THR A 37 -1.29 -5.82 0.91
C THR A 37 -2.22 -4.68 0.56
N ILE A 38 -3.41 -5.03 0.06
CA ILE A 38 -4.49 -4.06 -0.13
C ILE A 38 -5.55 -4.34 0.93
N TYR A 39 -5.83 -3.33 1.74
CA TYR A 39 -6.88 -3.36 2.76
C TYR A 39 -8.11 -2.64 2.24
N LYS A 40 -9.28 -3.26 2.39
CA LYS A 40 -10.55 -2.71 1.90
C LYS A 40 -11.34 -2.07 3.04
N ALA A 41 -11.72 -0.82 2.83
CA ALA A 41 -12.63 -0.13 3.74
C ALA A 41 -14.07 -0.70 3.58
N PRO A 42 -14.93 -0.56 4.59
CA PRO A 42 -14.69 0.09 5.88
C PRO A 42 -13.99 -0.79 6.92
N SER A 43 -14.04 -2.12 6.78
CA SER A 43 -13.50 -3.06 7.76
C SER A 43 -11.98 -3.10 7.81
N MET A 44 -11.32 -2.65 6.76
CA MET A 44 -9.86 -2.72 6.60
C MET A 44 -9.34 -4.15 6.64
N GLU A 45 -10.12 -5.09 6.14
CA GLU A 45 -9.69 -6.47 5.95
C GLU A 45 -8.72 -6.58 4.78
N CYS A 46 -7.80 -7.54 4.89
CA CYS A 46 -6.90 -7.88 3.81
C CYS A 46 -7.70 -8.39 2.61
N TRP A 47 -7.58 -7.70 1.48
CA TRP A 47 -8.26 -8.09 0.24
C TRP A 47 -7.33 -8.82 -0.71
N LYS A 48 -6.10 -8.33 -0.86
CA LYS A 48 -5.06 -8.96 -1.68
C LYS A 48 -3.73 -8.88 -0.98
N THR A 49 -2.92 -9.93 -1.14
CA THR A 49 -1.57 -9.99 -0.59
C THR A 49 -0.63 -10.54 -1.65
N LEU A 50 0.50 -9.89 -1.85
CA LEU A 50 1.57 -10.34 -2.73
C LEU A 50 2.89 -10.34 -1.94
N GLY A 51 3.79 -11.27 -2.27
CA GLY A 51 5.10 -11.37 -1.60
C GLY A 51 5.14 -12.48 -0.55
N HIS A 52 6.11 -12.38 0.36
CA HIS A 52 6.52 -13.48 1.21
C HIS A 52 6.08 -13.33 2.69
N TYR A 53 4.81 -13.13 2.92
CA TYR A 53 4.26 -13.11 4.28
C TYR A 53 4.24 -14.55 4.83
N GLU A 54 4.65 -14.73 6.08
CA GLU A 54 4.60 -16.03 6.76
C GLU A 54 3.15 -16.52 6.93
N LYS A 55 2.24 -15.56 7.13
CA LYS A 55 0.80 -15.79 7.19
C LYS A 55 0.10 -14.59 6.58
N GLU A 56 -1.12 -14.78 6.12
CA GLU A 56 -1.92 -13.70 5.56
C GLU A 56 -2.13 -12.60 6.61
N PRO A 57 -1.81 -11.33 6.28
CA PRO A 57 -2.10 -10.22 7.18
C PRO A 57 -3.61 -10.14 7.44
N GLY A 58 -3.98 -9.93 8.68
CA GLY A 58 -5.37 -9.79 9.06
C GLY A 58 -5.92 -8.39 8.81
N THR A 59 -6.90 -7.99 9.62
CA THR A 59 -7.49 -6.67 9.54
C THR A 59 -6.57 -5.63 10.16
N GLN A 60 -6.41 -4.49 9.49
CA GLN A 60 -5.67 -3.35 10.05
C GLN A 60 -6.64 -2.45 10.82
N LEU A 61 -6.69 -2.64 12.13
CA LEU A 61 -7.67 -1.95 12.97
C LEU A 61 -7.24 -0.52 13.34
N CYS A 62 -8.25 0.35 13.41
CA CYS A 62 -8.11 1.69 13.97
C CYS A 62 -9.43 2.09 14.62
N LEU A 63 -9.37 3.04 15.57
CA LEU A 63 -10.54 3.46 16.34
C LEU A 63 -11.63 4.10 15.48
N SER A 64 -11.24 4.82 14.43
CA SER A 64 -12.18 5.45 13.50
C SER A 64 -11.49 5.71 12.16
N GLU A 65 -12.30 5.90 11.11
CA GLU A 65 -11.78 6.28 9.80
C GLU A 65 -11.04 7.62 9.88
N GLU A 66 -11.61 8.60 10.59
CA GLU A 66 -10.99 9.91 10.78
C GLU A 66 -9.60 9.81 11.39
N LYS A 67 -9.47 9.07 12.49
CA LYS A 67 -8.18 8.87 13.17
C LYS A 67 -7.21 8.08 12.29
N TYR A 68 -7.71 7.09 11.57
CA TYR A 68 -6.89 6.30 10.64
C TYR A 68 -6.32 7.19 9.54
N LEU A 69 -7.16 8.01 8.89
CA LEU A 69 -6.77 8.89 7.80
C LEU A 69 -5.87 10.05 8.25
N ALA A 70 -5.93 10.45 9.51
CA ALA A 70 -5.08 11.50 10.06
C ALA A 70 -3.58 11.19 9.95
N ARG A 71 -3.22 9.90 9.78
CA ARG A 71 -1.82 9.47 9.59
C ARG A 71 -1.26 9.82 8.20
N PHE A 72 -2.12 10.05 7.23
CA PHE A 72 -1.71 10.30 5.84
C PHE A 72 -1.51 11.79 5.61
N ASP A 73 -0.56 12.10 4.73
CA ASP A 73 -0.29 13.49 4.36
C ASP A 73 -1.33 14.03 3.34
N GLU A 74 -1.13 15.24 2.85
CA GLU A 74 -2.02 15.88 1.88
C GLU A 74 -2.10 15.14 0.53
N HIS A 75 -1.14 14.27 0.24
CA HIS A 75 -1.10 13.45 -0.97
C HIS A 75 -1.62 12.04 -0.71
N HIS A 76 -2.19 11.78 0.48
CA HIS A 76 -2.71 10.47 0.89
C HIS A 76 -1.62 9.41 1.04
N ILE A 77 -0.44 9.82 1.49
CA ILE A 77 0.72 8.95 1.68
C ILE A 77 1.15 8.97 3.15
N HIS A 78 1.47 7.80 3.68
CA HIS A 78 2.10 7.65 4.99
C HIS A 78 3.42 6.92 4.83
N VAL A 79 4.53 7.63 5.04
CA VAL A 79 5.89 7.11 4.92
C VAL A 79 6.35 6.64 6.30
N ILE A 80 6.62 5.36 6.43
CA ILE A 80 7.02 4.76 7.72
C ILE A 80 8.38 4.09 7.54
N ASN A 81 9.44 4.83 7.86
CA ASN A 81 10.81 4.31 7.78
C ASN A 81 11.12 3.32 8.91
N ASN A 82 10.45 3.48 10.05
CA ASN A 82 10.57 2.61 11.20
C ASN A 82 9.17 2.46 11.82
N THR A 83 8.61 1.28 11.75
CA THR A 83 7.25 1.03 12.24
C THR A 83 7.11 1.30 13.75
N ALA A 84 8.18 1.15 14.53
CA ALA A 84 8.15 1.48 15.95
C ALA A 84 7.89 2.97 16.21
N SER A 85 8.14 3.84 15.26
CA SER A 85 7.95 5.29 15.42
C SER A 85 6.49 5.70 15.61
N ILE A 86 5.54 4.86 15.19
CA ILE A 86 4.12 5.16 15.34
C ILE A 86 3.46 4.46 16.53
N ALA A 87 4.25 3.72 17.33
CA ALA A 87 3.71 2.85 18.39
C ALA A 87 2.93 3.61 19.46
N VAL A 88 3.37 4.80 19.82
CA VAL A 88 2.73 5.60 20.89
C VAL A 88 1.42 6.21 20.40
N GLU A 89 1.42 6.80 19.22
CA GLU A 89 0.26 7.49 18.68
C GLU A 89 -0.79 6.54 18.09
N TYR A 90 -0.32 5.46 17.45
CA TYR A 90 -1.20 4.49 16.77
C TYR A 90 -0.87 3.05 17.17
N PRO A 91 -1.12 2.69 18.44
CA PRO A 91 -0.70 1.37 18.96
C PRO A 91 -1.36 0.18 18.25
N GLN A 92 -2.61 0.31 17.78
CA GLN A 92 -3.27 -0.78 17.06
C GLN A 92 -2.61 -1.04 15.70
N VAL A 93 -2.24 0.02 14.99
CA VAL A 93 -1.55 -0.11 13.70
C VAL A 93 -0.15 -0.68 13.91
N TYR A 94 0.55 -0.22 14.94
CA TYR A 94 1.87 -0.76 15.28
C TYR A 94 1.82 -2.25 15.62
N GLU A 95 0.82 -2.69 16.38
CA GLU A 95 0.66 -4.10 16.71
C GLU A 95 0.51 -4.95 15.45
N HIS A 96 -0.23 -4.47 14.45
CA HIS A 96 -0.35 -5.11 13.15
C HIS A 96 1.03 -5.27 12.48
N PHE A 97 1.85 -4.23 12.45
CA PHE A 97 3.20 -4.29 11.89
C PHE A 97 4.07 -5.28 12.66
N LYS A 98 4.00 -5.25 13.98
CA LYS A 98 4.78 -6.14 14.84
C LYS A 98 4.44 -7.62 14.62
N GLN A 99 3.14 -7.93 14.54
CA GLN A 99 2.68 -9.29 14.32
C GLN A 99 3.11 -9.86 12.96
N ASN A 100 3.26 -9.00 11.97
CA ASN A 100 3.64 -9.40 10.61
C ASN A 100 5.13 -9.18 10.31
N ASN A 101 5.94 -8.88 11.33
CA ASN A 101 7.38 -8.65 11.20
C ASN A 101 7.74 -7.55 10.19
N ILE A 102 6.95 -6.48 10.17
CA ILE A 102 7.13 -5.37 9.23
C ILE A 102 7.95 -4.28 9.92
N GLY A 103 9.16 -4.01 9.40
CA GLY A 103 10.07 -3.00 9.94
C GLY A 103 9.91 -1.62 9.30
N SER A 104 9.53 -1.57 8.04
CA SER A 104 9.24 -0.33 7.31
C SER A 104 8.02 -0.55 6.44
N ALA A 105 7.22 0.50 6.25
CA ALA A 105 6.03 0.42 5.42
C ALA A 105 5.80 1.73 4.68
N LEU A 106 5.14 1.63 3.53
CA LEU A 106 4.72 2.78 2.75
C LEU A 106 3.26 2.57 2.40
N GLN A 107 2.39 3.47 2.85
CA GLN A 107 0.95 3.32 2.69
C GLN A 107 0.38 4.43 1.82
N PHE A 108 -0.57 4.05 0.98
CA PHE A 108 -1.32 4.96 0.12
C PHE A 108 -2.80 4.77 0.37
N SER A 109 -3.49 5.82 0.84
CA SER A 109 -4.95 5.77 1.00
C SER A 109 -5.62 6.15 -0.31
N CYS A 110 -6.60 5.34 -0.71
CA CYS A 110 -7.37 5.56 -1.94
C CYS A 110 -8.79 5.94 -1.57
N LEU A 111 -9.22 7.12 -2.02
CA LEU A 111 -10.55 7.65 -1.74
C LEU A 111 -11.45 7.48 -2.96
N LEU A 112 -12.74 7.27 -2.71
CA LEU A 112 -13.79 7.26 -3.70
C LEU A 112 -14.91 8.17 -3.21
N ASN A 113 -15.20 9.22 -3.95
CA ASN A 113 -16.20 10.23 -3.55
C ASN A 113 -15.95 10.79 -2.14
N GLY A 114 -14.68 11.03 -1.82
CA GLY A 114 -14.28 11.59 -0.53
C GLY A 114 -14.22 10.60 0.63
N GLN A 115 -14.57 9.34 0.40
CA GLN A 115 -14.55 8.31 1.44
C GLN A 115 -13.42 7.32 1.21
N LEU A 116 -12.85 6.80 2.29
CA LEU A 116 -11.81 5.79 2.19
C LEU A 116 -12.37 4.54 1.51
N TRP A 117 -11.71 4.10 0.45
CA TRP A 117 -12.07 2.91 -0.29
C TRP A 117 -11.10 1.76 -0.02
N ALA A 118 -9.79 2.04 -0.05
CA ALA A 118 -8.77 1.03 0.18
C ALA A 118 -7.46 1.69 0.60
N VAL A 119 -6.56 0.89 1.18
CA VAL A 119 -5.17 1.29 1.47
C VAL A 119 -4.25 0.27 0.82
N PHE A 120 -3.29 0.76 0.04
CA PHE A 120 -2.21 -0.04 -0.50
C PHE A 120 -1.01 0.10 0.43
N GLU A 121 -0.51 -1.01 0.95
CA GLU A 121 0.63 -1.02 1.85
C GLU A 121 1.77 -1.82 1.26
N PHE A 122 2.96 -1.22 1.19
CA PHE A 122 4.20 -1.87 0.75
C PHE A 122 5.11 -2.07 1.95
N ASP A 123 5.65 -3.27 2.11
CA ASP A 123 6.30 -3.70 3.33
C ASP A 123 7.73 -4.16 3.12
N ILE A 124 8.58 -3.80 4.07
CA ILE A 124 9.93 -4.34 4.23
C ILE A 124 9.95 -5.13 5.54
N PHE A 125 10.30 -6.41 5.47
CA PHE A 125 10.28 -7.28 6.64
C PHE A 125 11.58 -7.21 7.44
N GLY A 126 11.45 -7.44 8.74
CA GLY A 126 12.58 -7.63 9.64
C GLY A 126 13.15 -6.34 10.19
N ALA A 127 14.36 -6.47 10.76
CA ALA A 127 15.04 -5.38 11.45
C ALA A 127 15.79 -4.44 10.49
N ASN A 128 16.03 -4.85 9.26
CA ASN A 128 16.70 -4.03 8.26
C ASN A 128 15.71 -3.04 7.65
N ARG A 129 15.54 -1.93 8.33
CA ARG A 129 14.58 -0.92 7.95
C ARG A 129 15.03 -0.16 6.72
N ARG A 130 14.07 0.23 5.89
CA ARG A 130 14.30 1.00 4.68
C ARG A 130 13.90 2.46 4.91
N LYS A 131 14.81 3.35 4.54
CA LYS A 131 14.46 4.77 4.45
C LYS A 131 13.92 5.02 3.04
N TRP A 132 12.63 5.28 2.95
CA TRP A 132 11.97 5.54 1.67
C TRP A 132 12.44 6.89 1.11
N CYS A 133 13.03 6.89 -0.07
CA CYS A 133 13.43 8.14 -0.72
C CYS A 133 12.31 8.68 -1.61
N GLN A 134 12.35 9.97 -1.92
CA GLN A 134 11.30 10.63 -2.69
C GLN A 134 11.12 10.02 -4.08
N ASP A 135 12.20 9.64 -4.75
CA ASP A 135 12.11 9.04 -6.09
C ASP A 135 11.37 7.70 -6.05
N ASP A 136 11.63 6.88 -5.02
CA ASP A 136 10.94 5.61 -4.83
C ASP A 136 9.45 5.84 -4.55
N ILE A 137 9.14 6.77 -3.67
CA ILE A 137 7.76 7.10 -3.30
C ILE A 137 6.98 7.56 -4.54
N SER A 138 7.57 8.45 -5.33
CA SER A 138 6.92 8.98 -6.54
C SER A 138 6.66 7.89 -7.58
N ALA A 139 7.62 7.00 -7.79
CA ALA A 139 7.48 5.90 -8.74
C ALA A 139 6.38 4.93 -8.31
N ILE A 140 6.39 4.55 -7.06
CA ILE A 140 5.36 3.64 -6.49
C ILE A 140 3.99 4.30 -6.54
N TYR A 141 3.90 5.56 -6.13
CA TYR A 141 2.65 6.34 -6.16
C TYR A 141 1.99 6.34 -7.54
N SER A 142 2.79 6.59 -8.58
CA SER A 142 2.27 6.64 -9.96
C SER A 142 1.64 5.32 -10.39
N VAL A 143 2.30 4.22 -10.07
CA VAL A 143 1.80 2.87 -10.41
C VAL A 143 0.57 2.53 -9.57
N VAL A 144 0.60 2.81 -8.27
CA VAL A 144 -0.54 2.56 -7.37
C VAL A 144 -1.77 3.32 -7.84
N LYS A 145 -1.60 4.58 -8.22
CA LYS A 145 -2.72 5.40 -8.68
C LYS A 145 -3.37 4.82 -9.94
N ALA A 146 -2.56 4.39 -10.89
CA ALA A 146 -3.07 3.75 -12.11
C ALA A 146 -3.83 2.46 -11.81
N ILE A 147 -3.28 1.63 -10.92
CA ILE A 147 -3.92 0.36 -10.54
C ILE A 147 -5.19 0.61 -9.72
N ALA A 148 -5.16 1.56 -8.79
CA ALA A 148 -6.34 1.92 -8.01
C ALA A 148 -7.50 2.38 -8.91
N ASP A 149 -7.21 3.16 -9.93
CA ASP A 149 -8.22 3.60 -10.89
C ASP A 149 -8.83 2.42 -11.67
N VAL A 150 -8.02 1.45 -12.06
CA VAL A 150 -8.49 0.23 -12.72
C VAL A 150 -9.40 -0.58 -11.80
N TYR A 151 -8.99 -0.78 -10.55
CA TYR A 151 -9.79 -1.51 -9.56
C TYR A 151 -11.10 -0.81 -9.26
N LYS A 152 -11.09 0.52 -9.11
CA LYS A 152 -12.32 1.30 -8.89
C LYS A 152 -13.31 1.10 -10.04
N LYS A 153 -12.87 1.25 -11.27
CA LYS A 153 -13.72 1.09 -12.46
C LYS A 153 -14.30 -0.31 -12.54
N PHE A 154 -13.48 -1.33 -12.24
CA PHE A 154 -13.94 -2.72 -12.25
C PHE A 154 -15.05 -2.95 -11.23
N TYR A 155 -14.90 -2.42 -10.00
CA TYR A 155 -15.87 -2.62 -8.93
C TYR A 155 -17.08 -1.70 -9.02
N GLU A 156 -16.97 -0.53 -9.61
CA GLU A 156 -18.11 0.37 -9.86
C GLU A 156 -19.09 -0.20 -10.88
N GLN A 157 -18.63 -1.05 -11.80
CA GLN A 157 -19.46 -1.66 -12.83
C GLN A 157 -20.24 -2.88 -12.33
N LYS A 158 -20.04 -3.24 -11.10
CA LYS A 158 -20.74 -4.34 -10.44
C LYS A 158 -21.72 -3.81 -9.40
#